data_4389b1e7673c38cf6e7db69a0ce4bbf3
#
_entry.id   4389b1e7673c38cf6e7db69a0ce4bbf3
#
_cell.length_a   1.000
_cell.length_b   1.000
_cell.length_c   1.000
_cell.angle_alpha   90.00
_cell.angle_beta   90.00
_cell.angle_gamma   90.00
#
_symmetry.space_group_name_H-M   'P 1'
#
loop_
_entity.id
_entity.type
_entity.pdbx_description
1 polymer ?
#
loop_
_entity_poly.entity_id
_entity_poly.type
_entity_poly.pdbx_seq_one_letter_code
_entity_poly.pdbx_strand_id
1 'polypeptide(L)'
;NNFVKKRIKKMVVSIDFKTIFLKKKFPLRISRGTFTGAENLYVFVTRNKKVGIGEMCPGITEGAESAIEGKAKIEKFLEETGSISLSVIENYDKAFDYNLAPCALAALDIALWDLLAKEANMPLFKLFGLNLPSVSTSVTLGIVPLEEIEDRISYLRNKNMLQNLKIKLGAPEGIDKDKEMLERILHFTKKDCHTLRVDANGGWSLDDAHKMLKWLYKKGVEYVEQPLAKGEEEDLKFLFKDRPLPIFVDESCRNSKDILPLSNCVDGINLKLMKCGGLSEAIKMITIARNLNLKTMIGCMGESSISISAGCAIGSLFDYIDLDSHLNLDLDPTSGAELVNGIVTPTNRPGHGAFFINA
;
A
#
# COMPACT_ATOMS: atom_id res chain seq x y z
N ASN A 1 18.68 -43.26 -30.61
CA ASN A 1 18.29 -42.25 -29.63
C ASN A 1 18.77 -40.86 -30.09
N ASN A 2 17.99 -40.21 -30.95
CA ASN A 2 18.19 -38.83 -31.37
C ASN A 2 17.41 -37.93 -30.41
N PHE A 3 18.00 -37.51 -29.30
CA PHE A 3 17.55 -36.37 -28.55
C PHE A 3 17.85 -35.11 -29.36
N VAL A 4 16.87 -34.57 -30.02
CA VAL A 4 16.91 -33.26 -30.65
C VAL A 4 17.13 -32.22 -29.54
N LYS A 5 18.37 -31.73 -29.40
CA LYS A 5 18.63 -30.50 -28.62
C LYS A 5 17.89 -29.33 -29.30
N LYS A 6 16.63 -29.09 -28.92
CA LYS A 6 15.96 -27.83 -29.21
C LYS A 6 16.82 -26.74 -28.60
N ARG A 7 17.54 -25.97 -29.42
CA ARG A 7 18.13 -24.69 -29.00
C ARG A 7 16.97 -23.86 -28.42
N ILE A 8 16.92 -23.72 -27.10
CA ILE A 8 16.06 -22.71 -26.46
C ILE A 8 16.57 -21.38 -26.98
N LYS A 9 15.84 -20.76 -27.90
CA LYS A 9 16.10 -19.36 -28.28
C LYS A 9 16.12 -18.57 -26.98
N LYS A 10 17.25 -17.89 -26.69
CA LYS A 10 17.36 -16.99 -25.55
C LYS A 10 16.20 -15.99 -25.69
N MET A 11 15.17 -16.14 -24.87
CA MET A 11 14.02 -15.23 -24.89
C MET A 11 14.51 -13.87 -24.46
N VAL A 12 14.39 -12.90 -25.33
CA VAL A 12 14.79 -11.52 -25.04
C VAL A 12 13.72 -10.91 -24.15
N VAL A 13 14.10 -10.50 -22.95
CA VAL A 13 13.29 -9.69 -22.06
C VAL A 13 13.77 -8.24 -22.21
N SER A 14 12.89 -7.31 -22.51
CA SER A 14 13.20 -5.87 -22.47
C SER A 14 12.49 -5.21 -21.31
N ILE A 15 13.11 -4.16 -20.79
CA ILE A 15 12.55 -3.33 -19.73
C ILE A 15 12.55 -1.88 -20.22
N ASP A 16 11.39 -1.25 -20.13
CA ASP A 16 11.18 0.14 -20.49
C ASP A 16 10.59 0.89 -19.30
N PHE A 17 10.74 2.21 -19.29
CA PHE A 17 10.33 3.05 -18.17
C PHE A 17 9.52 4.26 -18.66
N LYS A 18 8.56 4.68 -17.85
CA LYS A 18 7.79 5.92 -18.04
C LYS A 18 7.56 6.58 -16.69
N THR A 19 7.75 7.88 -16.60
CA THR A 19 7.40 8.66 -15.41
C THR A 19 6.14 9.47 -15.66
N ILE A 20 5.28 9.58 -14.63
CA ILE A 20 4.08 10.41 -14.69
C ILE A 20 3.87 11.05 -13.33
N PHE A 21 3.63 12.36 -13.31
CA PHE A 21 3.23 13.06 -12.10
C PHE A 21 1.75 12.80 -11.81
N LEU A 22 1.48 12.18 -10.68
CA LEU A 22 0.13 11.90 -10.17
C LEU A 22 -0.28 13.00 -9.21
N LYS A 23 -1.06 13.96 -9.68
CA LYS A 23 -1.59 15.05 -8.85
C LYS A 23 -2.75 14.55 -8.01
N LYS A 24 -2.73 14.85 -6.71
CA LYS A 24 -3.87 14.60 -5.82
C LYS A 24 -4.96 15.64 -6.07
N LYS A 25 -6.21 15.20 -6.06
CA LYS A 25 -7.38 16.07 -6.07
C LYS A 25 -7.45 16.94 -4.81
N PHE A 26 -7.19 16.28 -3.69
CA PHE A 26 -7.08 16.92 -2.39
C PHE A 26 -5.71 16.65 -1.80
N PRO A 27 -4.95 17.69 -1.41
CA PRO A 27 -3.69 17.49 -0.70
C PRO A 27 -3.88 16.58 0.52
N LEU A 28 -2.95 15.67 0.74
CA LEU A 28 -2.93 14.79 1.89
C LEU A 28 -1.93 15.30 2.93
N ARG A 29 -2.42 15.88 4.01
CA ARG A 29 -1.58 16.26 5.16
C ARG A 29 -1.59 15.13 6.18
N ILE A 30 -0.41 14.75 6.63
CA ILE A 30 -0.15 13.80 7.72
C ILE A 30 0.80 14.46 8.73
N SER A 31 1.18 13.76 9.81
CA SER A 31 2.11 14.26 10.83
C SER A 31 3.43 14.80 10.24
N ARG A 32 3.92 14.19 9.17
CA ARG A 32 5.23 14.49 8.56
C ARG A 32 5.19 15.49 7.39
N GLY A 33 4.04 16.02 7.02
CA GLY A 33 3.96 17.01 5.94
C GLY A 33 2.71 16.92 5.08
N THR A 34 2.68 17.71 4.01
CA THR A 34 1.57 17.79 3.05
C THR A 34 2.02 17.35 1.67
N PHE A 35 1.29 16.41 1.09
CA PHE A 35 1.59 15.81 -0.21
C PHE A 35 0.52 16.20 -1.22
N THR A 36 0.91 16.90 -2.28
CA THR A 36 0.03 17.33 -3.37
C THR A 36 0.04 16.39 -4.57
N GLY A 37 0.98 15.47 -4.62
CA GLY A 37 1.17 14.48 -5.68
C GLY A 37 2.53 13.82 -5.55
N ALA A 38 2.82 12.91 -6.46
CA ALA A 38 4.12 12.25 -6.59
C ALA A 38 4.40 11.97 -8.07
N GLU A 39 5.67 12.01 -8.47
CA GLU A 39 6.09 11.53 -9.80
C GLU A 39 6.39 10.04 -9.69
N ASN A 40 5.47 9.20 -10.19
CA ASN A 40 5.60 7.76 -10.15
C ASN A 40 6.35 7.22 -11.37
N LEU A 41 7.12 6.15 -11.17
CA LEU A 41 7.80 5.41 -12.22
C LEU A 41 7.00 4.17 -12.59
N TYR A 42 6.71 4.00 -13.86
CA TYR A 42 6.13 2.78 -14.41
C TYR A 42 7.21 1.94 -15.09
N VAL A 43 7.24 0.66 -14.76
CA VAL A 43 8.18 -0.33 -15.28
C VAL A 43 7.41 -1.27 -16.20
N PHE A 44 7.87 -1.39 -17.44
CA PHE A 44 7.30 -2.28 -18.46
C PHE A 44 8.28 -3.42 -18.72
N VAL A 45 7.88 -4.64 -18.42
CA VAL A 45 8.68 -5.83 -18.70
C VAL A 45 8.05 -6.57 -19.88
N THR A 46 8.74 -6.60 -21.02
CA THR A 46 8.23 -7.21 -22.25
C THR A 46 8.88 -8.55 -22.53
N ARG A 47 8.06 -9.57 -22.77
CA ARG A 47 8.46 -10.90 -23.18
C ARG A 47 7.41 -11.51 -24.10
N ASN A 48 7.81 -12.12 -25.22
CA ASN A 48 6.89 -12.79 -26.16
C ASN A 48 5.70 -11.91 -26.60
N LYS A 49 5.92 -10.62 -26.86
CA LYS A 49 4.91 -9.63 -27.22
C LYS A 49 3.88 -9.35 -26.11
N LYS A 50 4.06 -9.86 -24.91
CA LYS A 50 3.27 -9.51 -23.73
C LYS A 50 4.04 -8.54 -22.87
N VAL A 51 3.34 -7.61 -22.25
CA VAL A 51 3.91 -6.55 -21.43
C VAL A 51 3.32 -6.63 -20.04
N GLY A 52 4.18 -6.88 -19.04
CA GLY A 52 3.85 -6.71 -17.65
C GLY A 52 4.13 -5.27 -17.22
N ILE A 53 3.28 -4.73 -16.40
CA ILE A 53 3.36 -3.33 -15.93
C ILE A 53 3.44 -3.33 -14.41
N GLY A 54 4.41 -2.58 -13.87
CA GLY A 54 4.49 -2.27 -12.45
C GLY A 54 4.63 -0.78 -12.23
N GLU A 55 4.38 -0.34 -11.02
CA GLU A 55 4.44 1.05 -10.63
C GLU A 55 5.28 1.20 -9.36
N MET A 56 6.11 2.22 -9.31
CA MET A 56 6.82 2.68 -8.14
C MET A 56 6.27 4.03 -7.71
N CYS A 57 5.80 4.14 -6.48
CA CYS A 57 5.59 5.42 -5.83
C CYS A 57 6.84 5.72 -4.99
N PRO A 58 7.61 6.77 -5.32
CA PRO A 58 8.85 7.09 -4.61
C PRO A 58 8.56 7.67 -3.22
N GLY A 59 9.54 7.53 -2.33
CA GLY A 59 9.55 8.12 -1.01
C GLY A 59 10.86 7.82 -0.30
N ILE A 60 11.31 8.72 0.57
CA ILE A 60 12.52 8.55 1.38
C ILE A 60 12.43 7.26 2.19
N THR A 61 11.29 7.02 2.81
CA THR A 61 11.03 5.83 3.62
C THR A 61 10.91 4.57 2.79
N GLU A 62 10.66 4.66 1.49
CA GLU A 62 10.53 3.56 0.52
C GLU A 62 11.84 3.26 -0.21
N GLY A 63 12.91 4.04 0.08
CA GLY A 63 14.28 3.77 -0.36
C GLY A 63 14.69 4.42 -1.67
N ALA A 64 13.85 5.23 -2.30
CA ALA A 64 14.20 6.13 -3.41
C ALA A 64 13.34 7.39 -3.33
N GLU A 65 13.99 8.56 -3.36
CA GLU A 65 13.33 9.86 -3.18
C GLU A 65 12.59 10.33 -4.45
N SER A 66 12.94 9.80 -5.59
CA SER A 66 12.37 10.19 -6.88
C SER A 66 12.25 9.03 -7.87
N ALA A 67 11.41 9.21 -8.89
CA ALA A 67 11.27 8.28 -10.01
C ALA A 67 12.61 8.09 -10.75
N ILE A 68 13.39 9.16 -10.89
CA ILE A 68 14.71 9.12 -11.56
C ILE A 68 15.69 8.26 -10.76
N GLU A 69 15.74 8.43 -9.45
CA GLU A 69 16.59 7.63 -8.57
C GLU A 69 16.20 6.15 -8.60
N GLY A 70 14.90 5.86 -8.51
CA GLY A 70 14.39 4.50 -8.59
C GLY A 70 14.73 3.81 -9.91
N LYS A 71 14.57 4.54 -11.03
CA LYS A 71 14.98 4.06 -12.36
C LYS A 71 16.48 3.73 -12.38
N ALA A 72 17.32 4.65 -11.94
CA ALA A 72 18.79 4.45 -11.92
C ALA A 72 19.18 3.23 -11.07
N LYS A 73 18.52 3.01 -9.93
CA LYS A 73 18.74 1.83 -9.08
C LYS A 73 18.36 0.52 -9.77
N ILE A 74 17.24 0.50 -10.52
CA ILE A 74 16.84 -0.68 -11.32
C ILE A 74 17.86 -0.93 -12.44
N GLU A 75 18.23 0.10 -13.20
CA GLU A 75 19.20 -0.02 -14.29
C GLU A 75 20.54 -0.57 -13.79
N LYS A 76 21.07 -0.01 -12.70
CA LYS A 76 22.30 -0.48 -12.06
C LYS A 76 22.20 -1.94 -11.60
N PHE A 77 21.09 -2.32 -10.96
CA PHE A 77 20.84 -3.70 -10.56
C PHE A 77 20.90 -4.65 -11.75
N LEU A 78 20.29 -4.29 -12.87
CA LEU A 78 20.26 -5.10 -14.09
C LEU A 78 21.63 -5.21 -14.74
N GLU A 79 22.40 -4.12 -14.77
CA GLU A 79 23.78 -4.09 -15.30
C GLU A 79 24.71 -5.00 -14.50
N GLU A 80 24.66 -4.92 -13.17
CA GLU A 80 25.57 -5.65 -12.28
C GLU A 80 25.18 -7.12 -12.09
N THR A 81 23.90 -7.44 -12.19
CA THR A 81 23.41 -8.80 -11.92
C THR A 81 23.01 -9.58 -13.17
N GLY A 82 23.00 -8.95 -14.33
CA GLY A 82 22.62 -9.55 -15.62
C GLY A 82 21.10 -9.61 -15.84
N SER A 83 20.68 -10.29 -16.90
CA SER A 83 19.30 -10.34 -17.34
C SER A 83 18.34 -10.95 -16.31
N ILE A 84 17.09 -10.50 -16.35
CA ILE A 84 15.97 -11.09 -15.61
C ILE A 84 15.76 -12.56 -16.00
N SER A 85 15.61 -13.44 -15.01
CA SER A 85 15.27 -14.84 -15.20
C SER A 85 13.77 -15.03 -15.52
N LEU A 86 13.36 -16.25 -15.89
CA LEU A 86 11.95 -16.56 -16.11
C LEU A 86 11.16 -16.69 -14.80
N SER A 87 11.84 -16.96 -13.69
CA SER A 87 11.23 -17.12 -12.37
C SER A 87 11.04 -15.77 -11.70
N VAL A 88 9.82 -15.43 -11.35
CA VAL A 88 9.50 -14.19 -10.61
C VAL A 88 10.18 -14.23 -9.23
N ILE A 89 10.10 -15.36 -8.54
CA ILE A 89 10.66 -15.52 -7.19
C ILE A 89 12.19 -15.39 -7.20
N GLU A 90 12.90 -16.02 -8.16
CA GLU A 90 14.35 -15.87 -8.25
C GLU A 90 14.77 -14.41 -8.51
N ASN A 91 14.03 -13.69 -9.34
CA ASN A 91 14.30 -12.26 -9.59
C ASN A 91 14.07 -11.44 -8.33
N TYR A 92 12.98 -11.72 -7.60
CA TYR A 92 12.69 -11.07 -6.32
C TYR A 92 13.83 -11.32 -5.32
N ASP A 93 14.19 -12.59 -5.07
CA ASP A 93 15.22 -12.95 -4.09
C ASP A 93 16.57 -12.30 -4.48
N LYS A 94 16.94 -12.34 -5.75
CA LYS A 94 18.15 -11.70 -6.27
C LYS A 94 18.18 -10.18 -6.05
N ALA A 95 17.03 -9.50 -6.28
CA ALA A 95 16.92 -8.06 -6.10
C ALA A 95 16.85 -7.68 -4.61
N PHE A 96 16.22 -8.51 -3.79
CA PHE A 96 16.20 -8.35 -2.35
C PHE A 96 17.60 -8.50 -1.71
N ASP A 97 18.35 -9.54 -2.11
CA ASP A 97 19.71 -9.77 -1.64
C ASP A 97 20.69 -8.69 -2.13
N TYR A 98 20.44 -8.13 -3.33
CA TYR A 98 21.17 -6.97 -3.86
C TYR A 98 20.87 -5.69 -3.07
N ASN A 99 19.84 -5.70 -2.20
CA ASN A 99 19.35 -4.54 -1.47
C ASN A 99 18.81 -3.43 -2.40
N LEU A 100 18.09 -3.83 -3.46
CA LEU A 100 17.39 -2.88 -4.31
C LEU A 100 16.36 -2.12 -3.47
N ALA A 101 16.24 -0.81 -3.71
CA ALA A 101 15.27 0.03 -3.00
C ALA A 101 13.87 -0.60 -3.02
N PRO A 102 13.17 -0.73 -1.88
CA PRO A 102 11.90 -1.47 -1.81
C PRO A 102 10.84 -1.01 -2.82
N CYS A 103 10.68 0.30 -3.02
CA CYS A 103 9.71 0.80 -4.01
C CYS A 103 10.11 0.45 -5.46
N ALA A 104 11.40 0.46 -5.77
CA ALA A 104 11.91 0.05 -7.08
C ALA A 104 11.76 -1.46 -7.30
N LEU A 105 12.05 -2.25 -6.27
CA LEU A 105 11.82 -3.70 -6.26
C LEU A 105 10.33 -4.01 -6.44
N ALA A 106 9.43 -3.28 -5.76
CA ALA A 106 7.99 -3.44 -5.89
C ALA A 106 7.52 -3.25 -7.33
N ALA A 107 8.00 -2.21 -8.01
CA ALA A 107 7.65 -1.98 -9.41
C ALA A 107 8.10 -3.12 -10.32
N LEU A 108 9.30 -3.62 -10.11
CA LEU A 108 9.83 -4.74 -10.89
C LEU A 108 9.07 -6.05 -10.61
N ASP A 109 8.81 -6.36 -9.34
CA ASP A 109 8.09 -7.55 -8.90
C ASP A 109 6.64 -7.55 -9.39
N ILE A 110 5.93 -6.43 -9.27
CA ILE A 110 4.56 -6.28 -9.79
C ILE A 110 4.54 -6.50 -11.31
N ALA A 111 5.50 -5.89 -12.06
CA ALA A 111 5.56 -6.06 -13.51
C ALA A 111 5.81 -7.52 -13.91
N LEU A 112 6.64 -8.25 -13.18
CA LEU A 112 6.93 -9.64 -13.45
C LEU A 112 5.74 -10.56 -13.15
N TRP A 113 5.03 -10.34 -12.04
CA TRP A 113 3.80 -11.07 -11.72
C TRP A 113 2.68 -10.78 -12.73
N ASP A 114 2.53 -9.51 -13.14
CA ASP A 114 1.58 -9.12 -14.17
C ASP A 114 1.88 -9.79 -15.51
N LEU A 115 3.16 -9.81 -15.92
CA LEU A 115 3.62 -10.49 -17.12
C LEU A 115 3.31 -12.00 -17.09
N LEU A 116 3.66 -12.66 -15.99
CA LEU A 116 3.43 -14.10 -15.82
C LEU A 116 1.94 -14.42 -15.93
N ALA A 117 1.08 -13.66 -15.26
CA ALA A 117 -0.37 -13.84 -15.31
C ALA A 117 -0.95 -13.58 -16.71
N LYS A 118 -0.42 -12.57 -17.43
CA LYS A 118 -0.78 -12.30 -18.82
C LYS A 118 -0.32 -13.42 -19.77
N GLU A 119 0.85 -14.02 -19.53
CA GLU A 119 1.31 -15.18 -20.29
C GLU A 119 0.44 -16.41 -20.05
N ALA A 120 0.02 -16.62 -18.80
CA ALA A 120 -0.94 -17.67 -18.43
C ALA A 120 -2.39 -17.35 -18.90
N ASN A 121 -2.64 -16.14 -19.41
CA ASN A 121 -3.97 -15.64 -19.76
C ASN A 121 -4.97 -15.72 -18.60
N MET A 122 -4.52 -15.40 -17.40
CA MET A 122 -5.31 -15.47 -16.16
C MET A 122 -5.28 -14.13 -15.41
N PRO A 123 -6.35 -13.72 -14.73
CA PRO A 123 -6.29 -12.69 -13.72
C PRO A 123 -5.32 -13.07 -12.59
N LEU A 124 -4.57 -12.09 -12.08
CA LEU A 124 -3.52 -12.33 -11.10
C LEU A 124 -4.03 -13.00 -9.81
N PHE A 125 -5.20 -12.59 -9.31
CA PHE A 125 -5.79 -13.24 -8.13
C PHE A 125 -6.11 -14.73 -8.36
N LYS A 126 -6.53 -15.10 -9.58
CA LYS A 126 -6.77 -16.51 -9.93
C LYS A 126 -5.47 -17.29 -10.08
N LEU A 127 -4.40 -16.64 -10.59
CA LEU A 127 -3.07 -17.24 -10.66
C LEU A 127 -2.55 -17.61 -9.27
N PHE A 128 -2.82 -16.76 -8.26
CA PHE A 128 -2.52 -17.05 -6.86
C PHE A 128 -3.50 -18.04 -6.19
N GLY A 129 -4.54 -18.49 -6.88
CA GLY A 129 -5.56 -19.38 -6.32
C GLY A 129 -6.46 -18.69 -5.29
N LEU A 130 -6.66 -17.37 -5.40
CA LEU A 130 -7.39 -16.58 -4.43
C LEU A 130 -8.81 -16.24 -4.91
N ASN A 131 -9.67 -15.95 -3.94
CA ASN A 131 -10.99 -15.38 -4.15
C ASN A 131 -10.93 -13.85 -4.31
N LEU A 132 -12.06 -13.25 -4.68
CA LEU A 132 -12.21 -11.80 -4.64
C LEU A 132 -12.16 -11.30 -3.19
N PRO A 133 -11.67 -10.08 -2.95
CA PRO A 133 -11.76 -9.43 -1.65
C PRO A 133 -13.23 -9.31 -1.19
N SER A 134 -13.46 -9.49 0.10
CA SER A 134 -14.78 -9.31 0.73
C SER A 134 -14.79 -8.22 1.80
N VAL A 135 -13.63 -7.66 2.10
CA VAL A 135 -13.45 -6.60 3.10
C VAL A 135 -13.49 -5.25 2.41
N SER A 136 -14.25 -4.32 2.98
CA SER A 136 -14.34 -2.95 2.46
C SER A 136 -13.03 -2.19 2.69
N THR A 137 -12.63 -1.39 1.70
CA THR A 137 -11.51 -0.47 1.86
C THR A 137 -11.88 0.71 2.76
N SER A 138 -10.91 1.25 3.49
CA SER A 138 -11.04 2.57 4.07
C SER A 138 -10.97 3.63 2.98
N VAL A 139 -11.56 4.79 3.27
CA VAL A 139 -11.30 6.03 2.52
C VAL A 139 -10.62 7.02 3.45
N THR A 140 -9.46 7.50 3.04
CA THR A 140 -8.59 8.32 3.88
C THR A 140 -8.97 9.79 3.83
N LEU A 141 -9.13 10.39 5.02
CA LEU A 141 -9.16 11.83 5.22
C LEU A 141 -7.89 12.27 5.94
N GLY A 142 -7.11 13.14 5.31
CA GLY A 142 -5.90 13.73 5.90
C GLY A 142 -6.20 14.68 7.06
N ILE A 143 -5.16 15.24 7.65
CA ILE A 143 -5.28 16.36 8.59
C ILE A 143 -5.77 17.57 7.80
N VAL A 144 -6.98 18.05 8.07
CA VAL A 144 -7.61 19.17 7.34
C VAL A 144 -7.99 20.31 8.30
N PRO A 145 -7.95 21.57 7.83
CA PRO A 145 -8.50 22.70 8.55
C PRO A 145 -9.97 22.46 8.90
N LEU A 146 -10.42 22.95 10.06
CA LEU A 146 -11.79 22.72 10.55
C LEU A 146 -12.84 23.25 9.59
N GLU A 147 -12.56 24.35 8.92
CA GLU A 147 -13.43 25.00 7.94
C GLU A 147 -13.62 24.17 6.65
N GLU A 148 -12.67 23.30 6.31
CA GLU A 148 -12.74 22.45 5.11
C GLU A 148 -13.48 21.12 5.35
N ILE A 149 -13.71 20.72 6.62
CA ILE A 149 -14.23 19.39 6.96
C ILE A 149 -15.58 19.14 6.33
N GLU A 150 -16.51 20.11 6.40
CA GLU A 150 -17.85 19.97 5.87
C GLU A 150 -17.86 19.71 4.37
N ASP A 151 -17.05 20.46 3.62
CA ASP A 151 -16.92 20.30 2.16
C ASP A 151 -16.30 18.94 1.80
N ARG A 152 -15.28 18.50 2.54
CA ARG A 152 -14.66 17.19 2.35
C ARG A 152 -15.64 16.04 2.60
N ILE A 153 -16.39 16.11 3.70
CA ILE A 153 -17.39 15.10 4.03
C ILE A 153 -18.53 15.11 3.00
N SER A 154 -18.98 16.29 2.57
CA SER A 154 -20.00 16.42 1.53
C SER A 154 -19.54 15.82 0.19
N TYR A 155 -18.29 16.05 -0.20
CA TYR A 155 -17.70 15.41 -1.38
C TYR A 155 -17.71 13.87 -1.26
N LEU A 156 -17.23 13.32 -0.15
CA LEU A 156 -17.19 11.86 0.07
C LEU A 156 -18.62 11.27 0.12
N ARG A 157 -19.57 11.96 0.73
CA ARG A 157 -20.98 11.56 0.76
C ARG A 157 -21.57 11.45 -0.64
N ASN A 158 -21.35 12.45 -1.50
CA ASN A 158 -21.83 12.45 -2.88
C ASN A 158 -21.20 11.34 -3.74
N LYS A 159 -20.08 10.77 -3.29
CA LYS A 159 -19.40 9.65 -3.94
C LYS A 159 -19.70 8.29 -3.27
N ASN A 160 -20.56 8.22 -2.26
CA ASN A 160 -20.82 7.01 -1.44
C ASN A 160 -19.54 6.42 -0.81
N MET A 161 -18.64 7.28 -0.32
CA MET A 161 -17.32 6.91 0.21
C MET A 161 -17.21 7.12 1.74
N LEU A 162 -18.30 7.31 2.47
CA LEU A 162 -18.26 7.59 3.91
C LEU A 162 -18.37 6.36 4.80
N GLN A 163 -18.67 5.19 4.26
CA GLN A 163 -18.99 4.00 5.06
C GLN A 163 -17.82 3.56 5.95
N ASN A 164 -16.60 3.65 5.45
CA ASN A 164 -15.39 3.23 6.17
C ASN A 164 -14.34 4.34 6.05
N LEU A 165 -14.14 5.09 7.12
CA LEU A 165 -13.22 6.22 7.14
C LEU A 165 -11.94 5.88 7.89
N LYS A 166 -10.81 6.29 7.33
CA LYS A 166 -9.50 6.34 8.00
C LYS A 166 -9.09 7.80 8.15
N ILE A 167 -8.96 8.26 9.39
CA ILE A 167 -8.64 9.65 9.70
C ILE A 167 -7.17 9.74 10.08
N LYS A 168 -6.43 10.60 9.40
CA LYS A 168 -5.05 10.93 9.76
C LYS A 168 -5.06 11.90 10.96
N LEU A 169 -4.38 11.51 12.01
CA LEU A 169 -4.12 12.29 13.22
C LEU A 169 -2.62 12.49 13.40
N GLY A 170 -2.18 12.88 14.60
CA GLY A 170 -0.77 13.19 14.86
C GLY A 170 -0.38 14.56 14.33
N ALA A 171 -1.29 15.53 14.41
CA ALA A 171 -1.01 16.91 14.00
C ALA A 171 0.15 17.49 14.82
N PRO A 172 1.12 18.21 14.18
CA PRO A 172 2.22 18.84 14.90
C PRO A 172 1.76 19.83 15.98
N GLU A 173 0.53 20.32 15.86
CA GLU A 173 -0.12 21.23 16.82
C GLU A 173 -0.57 20.51 18.12
N GLY A 174 -0.47 19.19 18.16
CA GLY A 174 -0.73 18.35 19.32
C GLY A 174 -2.13 17.69 19.36
N ILE A 175 -2.32 16.79 20.33
CA ILE A 175 -3.50 15.93 20.44
C ILE A 175 -4.82 16.67 20.64
N ASP A 176 -4.82 17.90 21.14
CA ASP A 176 -6.06 18.65 21.29
C ASP A 176 -6.61 19.11 19.93
N LYS A 177 -5.72 19.41 18.97
CA LYS A 177 -6.12 19.65 17.58
C LYS A 177 -6.63 18.38 16.89
N ASP A 178 -5.99 17.26 17.15
CA ASP A 178 -6.47 15.95 16.68
C ASP A 178 -7.90 15.67 17.17
N LYS A 179 -8.17 15.92 18.46
CA LYS A 179 -9.52 15.73 19.06
C LYS A 179 -10.55 16.68 18.45
N GLU A 180 -10.22 17.97 18.34
CA GLU A 180 -11.10 18.99 17.76
C GLU A 180 -11.50 18.61 16.32
N MET A 181 -10.53 18.22 15.50
CA MET A 181 -10.74 17.78 14.12
C MET A 181 -11.63 16.53 14.06
N LEU A 182 -11.30 15.49 14.86
CA LEU A 182 -12.08 14.25 14.85
C LEU A 182 -13.52 14.49 15.33
N GLU A 183 -13.75 15.28 16.36
CA GLU A 183 -15.09 15.62 16.83
C GLU A 183 -15.91 16.34 15.76
N ARG A 184 -15.29 17.25 15.01
CA ARG A 184 -15.93 17.92 13.89
C ARG A 184 -16.29 16.96 12.77
N ILE A 185 -15.38 16.01 12.42
CA ILE A 185 -15.66 14.95 11.44
C ILE A 185 -16.85 14.09 11.90
N LEU A 186 -16.82 13.62 13.14
CA LEU A 186 -17.89 12.80 13.72
C LEU A 186 -19.25 13.52 13.73
N HIS A 187 -19.26 14.84 13.93
CA HIS A 187 -20.48 15.62 13.85
C HIS A 187 -21.15 15.50 12.48
N PHE A 188 -20.37 15.53 11.38
CA PHE A 188 -20.89 15.45 10.02
C PHE A 188 -21.12 14.02 9.53
N THR A 189 -20.52 12.99 10.14
CA THR A 189 -20.54 11.61 9.63
C THR A 189 -21.41 10.64 10.42
N LYS A 190 -22.05 11.08 11.52
CA LYS A 190 -22.82 10.24 12.48
C LYS A 190 -23.78 9.22 11.85
N LYS A 191 -24.32 9.49 10.66
CA LYS A 191 -25.32 8.65 10.00
C LYS A 191 -24.74 7.76 8.90
N ASP A 192 -23.56 8.09 8.41
CA ASP A 192 -23.01 7.53 7.16
C ASP A 192 -21.79 6.65 7.40
N CYS A 193 -21.05 6.89 8.49
CA CYS A 193 -19.83 6.17 8.81
C CYS A 193 -20.14 4.95 9.67
N HIS A 194 -19.82 3.76 9.15
CA HIS A 194 -20.01 2.49 9.83
C HIS A 194 -18.75 2.06 10.60
N THR A 195 -17.56 2.31 10.04
CA THR A 195 -16.29 2.03 10.69
C THR A 195 -15.39 3.25 10.65
N LEU A 196 -14.75 3.52 11.77
CA LEU A 196 -13.82 4.63 11.96
C LEU A 196 -12.46 4.07 12.36
N ARG A 197 -11.44 4.42 11.61
CA ARG A 197 -10.05 4.02 11.82
C ARG A 197 -9.18 5.26 11.96
N VAL A 198 -8.10 5.14 12.69
CA VAL A 198 -7.19 6.26 12.94
C VAL A 198 -5.76 5.85 12.60
N ASP A 199 -5.04 6.75 11.95
CA ASP A 199 -3.61 6.61 11.70
C ASP A 199 -2.90 7.88 12.18
N ALA A 200 -2.04 7.73 13.18
CA ALA A 200 -1.29 8.82 13.77
C ALA A 200 0.03 9.11 13.03
N ASN A 201 0.44 8.24 12.10
CA ASN A 201 1.70 8.34 11.33
C ASN A 201 2.92 8.67 12.21
N GLY A 202 2.98 8.08 13.42
CA GLY A 202 4.06 8.31 14.40
C GLY A 202 4.08 9.68 15.02
N GLY A 203 2.95 10.39 15.03
CA GLY A 203 2.89 11.79 15.48
C GLY A 203 2.70 11.98 16.99
N TRP A 204 2.55 10.91 17.80
CA TRP A 204 2.33 11.01 19.23
C TRP A 204 3.53 10.59 20.06
N SER A 205 3.73 11.25 21.20
CA SER A 205 4.57 10.74 22.28
C SER A 205 3.89 9.52 22.94
N LEU A 206 4.63 8.74 23.72
CA LEU A 206 4.06 7.61 24.49
C LEU A 206 2.91 8.07 25.40
N ASP A 207 3.08 9.19 26.11
CA ASP A 207 2.06 9.75 27.00
C ASP A 207 0.80 10.21 26.24
N ASP A 208 0.98 10.85 25.10
CA ASP A 208 -0.14 11.28 24.27
C ASP A 208 -0.84 10.09 23.62
N ALA A 209 -0.09 9.07 23.17
CA ALA A 209 -0.66 7.84 22.66
C ALA A 209 -1.54 7.13 23.69
N HIS A 210 -1.10 7.02 24.96
CA HIS A 210 -1.92 6.48 26.06
C HIS A 210 -3.23 7.26 26.25
N LYS A 211 -3.18 8.61 26.24
CA LYS A 211 -4.36 9.46 26.36
C LYS A 211 -5.30 9.29 25.16
N MET A 212 -4.73 9.28 23.95
CA MET A 212 -5.48 9.19 22.69
C MET A 212 -6.15 7.84 22.54
N LEU A 213 -5.48 6.72 22.83
CA LEU A 213 -6.09 5.38 22.77
C LEU A 213 -7.34 5.29 23.65
N LYS A 214 -7.28 5.79 24.89
CA LYS A 214 -8.43 5.80 25.81
C LYS A 214 -9.57 6.70 25.32
N TRP A 215 -9.24 7.83 24.73
CA TRP A 215 -10.23 8.76 24.20
C TRP A 215 -10.88 8.22 22.92
N LEU A 216 -10.09 7.69 21.98
CA LEU A 216 -10.55 7.12 20.71
C LEU A 216 -11.42 5.88 20.91
N TYR A 217 -11.12 5.04 21.91
CA TYR A 217 -11.99 3.93 22.30
C TYR A 217 -13.41 4.39 22.63
N LYS A 218 -13.55 5.48 23.39
CA LYS A 218 -14.88 6.07 23.71
C LYS A 218 -15.59 6.67 22.49
N LYS A 219 -14.85 6.97 21.41
CA LYS A 219 -15.40 7.46 20.15
C LYS A 219 -15.78 6.34 19.17
N GLY A 220 -15.54 5.08 19.51
CA GLY A 220 -15.86 3.93 18.68
C GLY A 220 -14.89 3.68 17.53
N VAL A 221 -13.64 4.11 17.69
CA VAL A 221 -12.56 3.80 16.73
C VAL A 221 -12.24 2.31 16.77
N GLU A 222 -12.04 1.69 15.60
CA GLU A 222 -11.82 0.26 15.47
C GLU A 222 -10.36 -0.12 15.84
N TYR A 223 -9.39 0.65 15.40
CA TYR A 223 -7.97 0.50 15.73
C TYR A 223 -7.20 1.81 15.54
N VAL A 224 -5.99 1.85 16.08
CA VAL A 224 -5.02 2.92 15.86
C VAL A 224 -3.81 2.37 15.12
N GLU A 225 -3.42 3.04 14.02
CA GLU A 225 -2.25 2.74 13.24
C GLU A 225 -1.10 3.68 13.59
N GLN A 226 0.10 3.13 13.71
CA GLN A 226 1.39 3.79 13.96
C GLN A 226 1.29 4.95 14.97
N PRO A 227 1.00 4.65 16.25
CA PRO A 227 0.85 5.71 17.27
C PRO A 227 2.17 6.42 17.56
N LEU A 228 3.29 5.68 17.63
CA LEU A 228 4.63 6.18 17.95
C LEU A 228 5.51 6.29 16.70
N ALA A 229 6.49 7.16 16.75
CA ALA A 229 7.45 7.34 15.66
C ALA A 229 8.25 6.06 15.41
N LYS A 230 8.64 5.83 14.14
CA LYS A 230 9.61 4.79 13.81
C LYS A 230 10.93 5.07 14.52
N GLY A 231 11.48 4.06 15.17
CA GLY A 231 12.64 4.14 16.07
C GLY A 231 12.27 4.09 17.55
N GLU A 232 10.98 4.23 17.87
CA GLU A 232 10.44 4.16 19.24
C GLU A 232 9.69 2.84 19.50
N GLU A 233 10.03 1.76 18.75
CA GLU A 233 9.37 0.46 18.83
C GLU A 233 9.49 -0.17 20.24
N GLU A 234 10.55 0.15 20.98
CA GLU A 234 10.75 -0.31 22.35
C GLU A 234 9.66 0.17 23.31
N ASP A 235 9.04 1.32 23.02
CA ASP A 235 7.96 1.88 23.81
C ASP A 235 6.59 1.29 23.49
N LEU A 236 6.44 0.62 22.35
CA LEU A 236 5.18 -0.06 21.99
C LEU A 236 4.75 -1.08 23.05
N LYS A 237 5.68 -1.78 23.71
CA LYS A 237 5.38 -2.73 24.78
C LYS A 237 4.64 -2.11 25.96
N PHE A 238 4.93 -0.86 26.29
CA PHE A 238 4.23 -0.15 27.36
C PHE A 238 2.84 0.27 26.93
N LEU A 239 2.70 0.73 25.68
CA LEU A 239 1.42 1.08 25.10
C LEU A 239 0.52 -0.15 24.91
N PHE A 240 1.11 -1.28 24.51
CA PHE A 240 0.41 -2.53 24.22
C PHE A 240 -0.22 -3.17 25.46
N LYS A 241 0.42 -3.08 26.63
CA LYS A 241 0.02 -3.78 27.86
C LYS A 241 -1.40 -3.47 28.30
N ASP A 242 -1.81 -2.20 28.28
CA ASP A 242 -3.09 -1.74 28.82
C ASP A 242 -3.95 -1.04 27.73
N ARG A 243 -3.72 -1.37 26.46
CA ARG A 243 -4.42 -0.75 25.35
C ARG A 243 -5.91 -1.10 25.32
N PRO A 244 -6.80 -0.12 25.19
CA PRO A 244 -8.24 -0.36 25.01
C PRO A 244 -8.60 -0.61 23.53
N LEU A 245 -7.70 -0.32 22.60
CA LEU A 245 -7.85 -0.46 21.14
C LEU A 245 -6.71 -1.29 20.55
N PRO A 246 -6.95 -2.05 19.48
CA PRO A 246 -5.89 -2.67 18.71
C PRO A 246 -4.90 -1.65 18.16
N ILE A 247 -3.61 -2.02 18.16
CA ILE A 247 -2.51 -1.23 17.63
C ILE A 247 -1.97 -1.90 16.39
N PHE A 248 -1.94 -1.18 15.28
CA PHE A 248 -1.28 -1.57 14.05
C PHE A 248 -0.02 -0.74 13.83
N VAL A 249 0.99 -1.32 13.18
CA VAL A 249 2.19 -0.59 12.77
C VAL A 249 2.30 -0.58 11.25
N ASP A 250 2.76 0.56 10.73
CA ASP A 250 3.00 0.83 9.30
C ASP A 250 4.50 1.04 9.05
N GLU A 251 5.03 2.16 9.45
CA GLU A 251 6.42 2.56 9.21
C GLU A 251 7.42 1.67 9.95
N SER A 252 7.03 1.09 11.07
CA SER A 252 7.86 0.19 11.89
C SER A 252 7.96 -1.23 11.32
N CYS A 253 7.04 -1.64 10.42
CA CYS A 253 7.05 -2.95 9.77
C CYS A 253 7.16 -2.80 8.26
N ARG A 254 8.33 -3.05 7.70
CA ARG A 254 8.60 -2.82 6.28
C ARG A 254 8.69 -4.11 5.47
N ASN A 255 9.24 -5.17 6.05
CA ASN A 255 9.38 -6.46 5.40
C ASN A 255 9.23 -7.61 6.41
N SER A 256 9.36 -8.83 5.96
CA SER A 256 9.17 -10.04 6.76
C SER A 256 10.09 -10.14 8.00
N LYS A 257 11.27 -9.52 7.96
CA LYS A 257 12.24 -9.54 9.07
C LYS A 257 11.79 -8.70 10.27
N ASP A 258 10.94 -7.70 10.01
CA ASP A 258 10.46 -6.78 11.07
C ASP A 258 9.31 -7.38 11.88
N ILE A 259 8.64 -8.45 11.41
CA ILE A 259 7.40 -8.95 12.01
C ILE A 259 7.66 -9.61 13.37
N LEU A 260 8.67 -10.48 13.44
CA LEU A 260 8.96 -11.24 14.66
C LEU A 260 9.30 -10.35 15.87
N PRO A 261 10.16 -9.32 15.76
CA PRO A 261 10.43 -8.39 16.86
C PRO A 261 9.18 -7.64 17.36
N LEU A 262 8.21 -7.38 16.48
CA LEU A 262 6.99 -6.62 16.79
C LEU A 262 5.85 -7.49 17.34
N SER A 263 5.93 -8.82 17.17
CA SER A 263 4.80 -9.73 17.38
C SER A 263 4.18 -9.71 18.78
N ASN A 264 4.95 -9.30 19.80
CA ASN A 264 4.50 -9.25 21.19
C ASN A 264 4.10 -7.84 21.67
N CYS A 265 4.09 -6.85 20.78
CA CYS A 265 3.81 -5.45 21.15
C CYS A 265 2.86 -4.73 20.16
N VAL A 266 2.26 -5.47 19.21
CA VAL A 266 1.24 -4.97 18.32
C VAL A 266 0.15 -6.01 18.07
N ASP A 267 -1.03 -5.59 17.62
CA ASP A 267 -2.13 -6.49 17.22
C ASP A 267 -2.10 -6.81 15.73
N GLY A 268 -1.48 -5.96 14.93
CA GLY A 268 -1.42 -6.15 13.50
C GLY A 268 -0.37 -5.30 12.81
N ILE A 269 -0.20 -5.58 11.53
CA ILE A 269 0.76 -4.91 10.66
C ILE A 269 0.06 -4.39 9.40
N ASN A 270 0.47 -3.21 8.95
CA ASN A 270 0.07 -2.67 7.65
C ASN A 270 1.17 -2.95 6.62
N LEU A 271 0.87 -3.83 5.65
CA LEU A 271 1.72 -4.05 4.50
C LEU A 271 1.43 -3.00 3.44
N LYS A 272 2.49 -2.51 2.79
CA LYS A 272 2.37 -1.70 1.57
C LYS A 272 3.37 -2.22 0.55
N LEU A 273 2.94 -2.48 -0.68
CA LEU A 273 3.81 -3.04 -1.72
C LEU A 273 5.08 -2.22 -1.90
N MET A 274 4.96 -0.89 -1.83
CA MET A 274 6.10 0.04 -1.97
C MET A 274 7.12 -0.06 -0.82
N LYS A 275 6.69 -0.46 0.37
CA LYS A 275 7.58 -0.63 1.53
C LYS A 275 8.25 -2.00 1.53
N CYS A 276 7.52 -3.04 1.18
CA CYS A 276 8.01 -4.41 1.31
C CYS A 276 8.73 -4.93 0.07
N GLY A 277 8.59 -4.28 -1.07
CA GLY A 277 9.24 -4.73 -2.30
C GLY A 277 8.36 -5.56 -3.22
N GLY A 278 7.04 -5.50 -3.05
CA GLY A 278 6.09 -6.08 -3.99
C GLY A 278 5.28 -7.26 -3.46
N LEU A 279 4.64 -7.97 -4.38
CA LEU A 279 3.72 -9.08 -4.10
C LEU A 279 4.43 -10.30 -3.50
N SER A 280 5.65 -10.59 -3.97
CA SER A 280 6.44 -11.73 -3.48
C SER A 280 6.72 -11.63 -1.98
N GLU A 281 7.12 -10.47 -1.49
CA GLU A 281 7.34 -10.26 -0.06
C GLU A 281 6.03 -10.17 0.72
N ALA A 282 5.01 -9.52 0.16
CA ALA A 282 3.72 -9.40 0.82
C ALA A 282 3.15 -10.78 1.18
N ILE A 283 3.24 -11.77 0.30
CA ILE A 283 2.79 -13.15 0.56
C ILE A 283 3.61 -13.81 1.68
N LYS A 284 4.94 -13.60 1.73
CA LYS A 284 5.80 -14.07 2.82
C LYS A 284 5.37 -13.43 4.15
N MET A 285 5.18 -12.11 4.15
CA MET A 285 4.76 -11.34 5.34
C MET A 285 3.42 -11.81 5.91
N ILE A 286 2.42 -12.02 5.06
CA ILE A 286 1.09 -12.52 5.47
C ILE A 286 1.21 -13.88 6.16
N THR A 287 2.02 -14.78 5.59
CA THR A 287 2.22 -16.12 6.13
C THR A 287 2.85 -16.06 7.52
N ILE A 288 3.86 -15.23 7.71
CA ILE A 288 4.54 -15.05 9.00
C ILE A 288 3.60 -14.40 10.03
N ALA A 289 2.91 -13.32 9.63
CA ALA A 289 1.99 -12.61 10.51
C ALA A 289 0.88 -13.53 11.05
N ARG A 290 0.27 -14.33 10.18
CA ARG A 290 -0.76 -15.29 10.57
C ARG A 290 -0.25 -16.36 11.55
N ASN A 291 0.97 -16.88 11.32
CA ASN A 291 1.60 -17.84 12.25
C ASN A 291 1.87 -17.25 13.64
N LEU A 292 2.02 -15.93 13.71
CA LEU A 292 2.21 -15.17 14.95
C LEU A 292 0.89 -14.59 15.51
N ASN A 293 -0.26 -14.97 14.93
CA ASN A 293 -1.60 -14.49 15.29
C ASN A 293 -1.77 -12.97 15.17
N LEU A 294 -0.98 -12.31 14.30
CA LEU A 294 -1.14 -10.91 13.99
C LEU A 294 -2.21 -10.71 12.92
N LYS A 295 -2.99 -9.65 13.07
CA LYS A 295 -3.87 -9.16 12.02
C LYS A 295 -3.08 -8.51 10.90
N THR A 296 -3.60 -8.60 9.68
CA THR A 296 -2.96 -8.06 8.50
C THR A 296 -3.82 -7.01 7.83
N MET A 297 -3.19 -5.92 7.42
CA MET A 297 -3.78 -4.88 6.58
C MET A 297 -2.92 -4.67 5.34
N ILE A 298 -3.56 -4.41 4.21
CA ILE A 298 -2.87 -3.90 3.02
C ILE A 298 -3.23 -2.43 2.83
N GLY A 299 -2.21 -1.57 2.81
CA GLY A 299 -2.31 -0.16 2.52
C GLY A 299 -1.62 0.22 1.22
N CYS A 300 -1.66 1.51 0.92
CA CYS A 300 -1.02 2.09 -0.26
C CYS A 300 -0.27 3.39 0.06
N MET A 301 0.49 3.86 -0.93
CA MET A 301 1.11 5.18 -0.96
C MET A 301 0.33 6.10 -1.94
N GLY A 302 1.01 6.98 -2.69
CA GLY A 302 0.40 7.80 -3.74
C GLY A 302 0.34 7.06 -5.08
N GLU A 303 -0.39 5.96 -5.15
CA GLU A 303 -0.37 5.00 -6.25
C GLU A 303 -1.56 5.20 -7.21
N SER A 304 -1.35 4.85 -8.49
CA SER A 304 -2.42 4.76 -9.50
C SER A 304 -3.15 3.40 -9.43
N SER A 305 -4.13 3.22 -10.31
CA SER A 305 -4.85 1.95 -10.44
C SER A 305 -3.93 0.75 -10.78
N ILE A 306 -2.68 0.95 -11.25
CA ILE A 306 -1.73 -0.15 -11.50
C ILE A 306 -1.38 -0.87 -10.19
N SER A 307 -0.77 -0.16 -9.23
CA SER A 307 -0.37 -0.77 -7.95
C SER A 307 -1.57 -1.12 -7.08
N ILE A 308 -2.63 -0.32 -7.11
CA ILE A 308 -3.87 -0.63 -6.40
C ILE A 308 -4.46 -1.96 -6.90
N SER A 309 -4.47 -2.22 -8.20
CA SER A 309 -4.95 -3.49 -8.75
C SER A 309 -4.05 -4.67 -8.37
N ALA A 310 -2.73 -4.46 -8.32
CA ALA A 310 -1.81 -5.48 -7.85
C ALA A 310 -2.06 -5.83 -6.38
N GLY A 311 -2.18 -4.83 -5.50
CA GLY A 311 -2.53 -5.04 -4.09
C GLY A 311 -3.90 -5.70 -3.91
N CYS A 312 -4.89 -5.26 -4.70
CA CYS A 312 -6.24 -5.82 -4.70
C CYS A 312 -6.26 -7.30 -5.10
N ALA A 313 -5.36 -7.74 -5.99
CA ALA A 313 -5.28 -9.16 -6.40
C ALA A 313 -4.96 -10.12 -5.25
N ILE A 314 -4.30 -9.65 -4.20
CA ILE A 314 -4.04 -10.42 -2.98
C ILE A 314 -4.93 -9.99 -1.80
N GLY A 315 -5.89 -9.09 -2.04
CA GLY A 315 -6.73 -8.46 -1.01
C GLY A 315 -7.53 -9.43 -0.16
N SER A 316 -7.95 -10.59 -0.71
CA SER A 316 -8.67 -11.62 0.07
C SER A 316 -7.84 -12.28 1.16
N LEU A 317 -6.53 -12.03 1.21
CA LEU A 317 -5.64 -12.54 2.25
C LEU A 317 -5.60 -11.63 3.49
N PHE A 318 -6.21 -10.45 3.46
CA PHE A 318 -6.09 -9.46 4.52
C PHE A 318 -7.34 -9.34 5.38
N ASP A 319 -7.14 -9.04 6.67
CA ASP A 319 -8.22 -8.69 7.60
C ASP A 319 -8.75 -7.27 7.35
N TYR A 320 -7.89 -6.35 6.86
CA TYR A 320 -8.20 -4.95 6.59
C TYR A 320 -7.62 -4.49 5.25
N ILE A 321 -8.35 -3.63 4.57
CA ILE A 321 -7.94 -3.05 3.28
C ILE A 321 -8.00 -1.53 3.35
N ASP A 322 -6.94 -0.88 2.82
CA ASP A 322 -6.75 0.58 2.75
C ASP A 322 -6.14 0.95 1.38
N LEU A 323 -6.85 0.58 0.31
CA LEU A 323 -6.43 0.72 -1.09
C LEU A 323 -7.26 1.80 -1.79
N ASP A 324 -7.06 3.06 -1.40
CA ASP A 324 -7.89 4.20 -1.79
C ASP A 324 -7.14 5.33 -2.51
N SER A 325 -5.82 5.26 -2.66
CA SER A 325 -5.03 6.40 -3.16
C SER A 325 -5.45 6.88 -4.55
N HIS A 326 -5.81 5.95 -5.46
CA HIS A 326 -6.29 6.26 -6.81
C HIS A 326 -7.60 7.06 -6.80
N LEU A 327 -8.43 6.94 -5.75
CA LEU A 327 -9.69 7.68 -5.60
C LEU A 327 -9.46 9.17 -5.29
N ASN A 328 -8.27 9.53 -4.80
CA ASN A 328 -7.86 10.91 -4.54
C ASN A 328 -6.95 11.49 -5.64
N LEU A 329 -6.80 10.84 -6.78
CA LEU A 329 -6.11 11.43 -7.92
C LEU A 329 -7.03 12.42 -8.66
N ASP A 330 -6.47 13.54 -9.10
CA ASP A 330 -7.17 14.52 -9.93
C ASP A 330 -7.51 13.87 -11.27
N LEU A 331 -6.53 13.18 -11.87
CA LEU A 331 -6.67 12.32 -13.02
C LEU A 331 -5.80 11.06 -12.81
N ASP A 332 -6.41 9.90 -12.79
CA ASP A 332 -5.68 8.64 -12.88
C ASP A 332 -5.41 8.34 -14.37
N PRO A 333 -4.14 8.27 -14.83
CA PRO A 333 -3.80 7.93 -16.20
C PRO A 333 -4.07 6.47 -16.54
N THR A 334 -4.49 5.68 -15.54
CA THR A 334 -4.71 4.24 -15.64
C THR A 334 -6.11 3.87 -15.18
N SER A 335 -6.54 2.66 -15.52
CA SER A 335 -7.80 2.08 -15.07
C SER A 335 -7.54 0.63 -14.65
N GLY A 336 -8.23 0.17 -13.62
CA GLY A 336 -7.98 -1.16 -13.06
C GLY A 336 -9.05 -1.61 -12.10
N ALA A 337 -8.66 -1.94 -10.86
CA ALA A 337 -9.59 -2.35 -9.81
C ALA A 337 -10.67 -1.27 -9.57
N GLU A 338 -11.90 -1.72 -9.35
CA GLU A 338 -13.08 -0.86 -9.21
C GLU A 338 -13.56 -0.85 -7.76
N LEU A 339 -14.05 0.31 -7.31
CA LEU A 339 -14.74 0.42 -6.02
C LEU A 339 -16.22 0.03 -6.19
N VAL A 340 -16.58 -1.16 -5.72
CA VAL A 340 -17.95 -1.68 -5.79
C VAL A 340 -18.49 -1.87 -4.38
N ASN A 341 -19.50 -1.11 -3.98
CA ASN A 341 -20.09 -1.17 -2.63
C ASN A 341 -19.05 -1.07 -1.49
N GLY A 342 -18.07 -0.19 -1.63
CA GLY A 342 -16.99 0.00 -0.66
C GLY A 342 -15.87 -1.03 -0.73
N ILE A 343 -15.95 -2.02 -1.61
CA ILE A 343 -14.92 -3.04 -1.80
C ILE A 343 -14.15 -2.74 -3.08
N VAL A 344 -12.82 -2.62 -2.99
CA VAL A 344 -11.95 -2.56 -4.16
C VAL A 344 -11.85 -3.96 -4.75
N THR A 345 -12.34 -4.11 -5.97
CA THR A 345 -12.50 -5.42 -6.64
C THR A 345 -11.59 -5.51 -7.86
N PRO A 346 -10.75 -6.56 -8.01
CA PRO A 346 -9.92 -6.75 -9.17
C PRO A 346 -10.76 -7.08 -10.40
N THR A 347 -10.29 -6.69 -11.58
CA THR A 347 -10.95 -7.04 -12.85
C THR A 347 -10.69 -8.50 -13.24
N ASN A 348 -11.51 -9.03 -14.16
CA ASN A 348 -11.28 -10.37 -14.73
C ASN A 348 -10.29 -10.37 -15.91
N ARG A 349 -9.59 -9.27 -16.16
CA ARG A 349 -8.57 -9.19 -17.23
C ARG A 349 -7.31 -9.96 -16.81
N PRO A 350 -6.54 -10.54 -17.75
CA PRO A 350 -5.26 -11.15 -17.46
C PRO A 350 -4.28 -10.16 -16.81
N GLY A 351 -3.43 -10.67 -15.93
CA GLY A 351 -2.54 -9.85 -15.12
C GLY A 351 -3.25 -9.28 -13.90
N HIS A 352 -2.75 -8.18 -13.36
CA HIS A 352 -3.46 -7.39 -12.34
C HIS A 352 -4.68 -6.65 -12.92
N GLY A 353 -4.82 -6.68 -14.26
CA GLY A 353 -5.98 -6.19 -14.98
C GLY A 353 -6.03 -4.68 -15.23
N ALA A 354 -5.09 -3.92 -14.69
CA ALA A 354 -4.99 -2.49 -14.94
C ALA A 354 -4.21 -2.17 -16.23
N PHE A 355 -4.48 -1.02 -16.81
CA PHE A 355 -3.92 -0.57 -18.09
C PHE A 355 -3.94 0.96 -18.20
N PHE A 356 -3.12 1.53 -19.07
CA PHE A 356 -3.17 2.96 -19.39
C PHE A 356 -4.38 3.29 -20.27
N ILE A 357 -5.12 4.37 -19.93
CA ILE A 357 -6.39 4.73 -20.61
C ILE A 357 -6.14 5.17 -22.05
N ASN A 358 -4.99 5.80 -22.36
CA ASN A 358 -4.65 6.36 -23.67
C ASN A 358 -3.37 5.71 -24.25
N ALA A 359 -3.19 4.42 -24.10
CA ALA A 359 -2.03 3.68 -24.64
C ALA A 359 -2.33 3.07 -26.02
#